data_3211995c0f0211bb177b6f91a263c2fe
#
_entry.id   3211995c0f0211bb177b6f91a263c2fe
#
_cell.length_a   1.000
_cell.length_b   1.000
_cell.length_c   1.000
_cell.angle_alpha   90.00
_cell.angle_beta   90.00
_cell.angle_gamma   90.00
#
_symmetry.space_group_name_H-M   'P 1'
#
loop_
_entity.id
_entity.type
_entity.pdbx_description
1 polymer ?
#
loop_
_entity_poly.entity_id
_entity_poly.type
_entity_poly.pdbx_seq_one_letter_code
_entity_poly.pdbx_strand_id
1 'polypeptide(L)'
;MYTEQSSKRQIGEKFEAYTAEWLISQGYKILKRNYSANHKEIDIIALKKGTICFVEVKSEQITADNANRDTPPEKITPKKMRNIISGVRSYLYELRKNNIDPYEFNYRFDGVGILFDSEYNVREFKYFKGLYTVDEESFF
;
A
#
# COMPACT_ATOMS: atom_id res chain seq x y z
N MET A 1 -6.13 -18.09 -13.79
CA MET A 1 -6.17 -18.79 -12.49
C MET A 1 -4.78 -18.88 -11.89
N TYR A 2 -4.66 -18.63 -10.61
CA TYR A 2 -3.38 -18.77 -9.90
C TYR A 2 -3.18 -20.23 -9.49
N THR A 3 -1.97 -20.72 -9.69
CA THR A 3 -1.58 -22.10 -9.39
C THR A 3 -0.36 -22.08 -8.46
N GLU A 4 0.09 -23.26 -8.02
CA GLU A 4 1.31 -23.40 -7.22
C GLU A 4 2.54 -22.86 -7.96
N GLN A 5 2.49 -22.78 -9.28
CA GLN A 5 3.58 -22.28 -10.11
C GLN A 5 3.52 -20.77 -10.32
N SER A 6 2.47 -20.09 -9.83
CA SER A 6 2.36 -18.65 -9.92
C SER A 6 3.45 -18.00 -9.06
N SER A 7 4.15 -17.00 -9.61
CA SER A 7 5.20 -16.29 -8.89
C SER A 7 4.63 -15.47 -7.73
N LYS A 8 5.47 -15.18 -6.74
CA LYS A 8 5.10 -14.29 -5.63
C LYS A 8 4.65 -12.91 -6.14
N ARG A 9 5.26 -12.44 -7.24
CA ARG A 9 4.90 -11.17 -7.86
C ARG A 9 3.48 -11.19 -8.40
N GLN A 10 3.10 -12.27 -9.11
CA GLN A 10 1.75 -12.41 -9.65
C GLN A 10 0.70 -12.48 -8.54
N ILE A 11 1.01 -13.20 -7.46
CA ILE A 11 0.13 -13.30 -6.30
C ILE A 11 -0.01 -11.93 -5.63
N GLY A 12 1.10 -11.20 -5.44
CA GLY A 12 1.07 -9.86 -4.89
C GLY A 12 0.25 -8.89 -5.72
N GLU A 13 0.40 -8.92 -7.04
CA GLU A 13 -0.38 -8.08 -7.95
C GLU A 13 -1.88 -8.34 -7.86
N LYS A 14 -2.27 -9.60 -7.67
CA LYS A 14 -3.67 -9.97 -7.48
C LYS A 14 -4.27 -9.25 -6.25
N PHE A 15 -3.57 -9.29 -5.13
CA PHE A 15 -4.07 -8.72 -3.88
C PHE A 15 -3.94 -7.20 -3.85
N GLU A 16 -2.97 -6.63 -4.56
CA GLU A 16 -2.91 -5.19 -4.78
C GLU A 16 -4.10 -4.73 -5.63
N ALA A 17 -4.45 -5.47 -6.68
CA ALA A 17 -5.63 -5.19 -7.50
C ALA A 17 -6.92 -5.27 -6.67
N TYR A 18 -7.03 -6.30 -5.84
CA TYR A 18 -8.16 -6.47 -4.93
C TYR A 18 -8.30 -5.26 -4.01
N THR A 19 -7.18 -4.81 -3.43
CA THR A 19 -7.15 -3.66 -2.54
C THR A 19 -7.54 -2.37 -3.26
N ALA A 20 -7.04 -2.19 -4.49
CA ALA A 20 -7.38 -1.00 -5.28
C ALA A 20 -8.89 -0.94 -5.56
N GLU A 21 -9.51 -2.05 -5.92
CA GLU A 21 -10.95 -2.11 -6.14
C GLU A 21 -11.73 -1.80 -4.86
N TRP A 22 -11.28 -2.33 -3.72
CA TRP A 22 -11.89 -2.02 -2.44
C TRP A 22 -11.81 -0.53 -2.13
N LEU A 23 -10.64 0.09 -2.34
CA LEU A 23 -10.46 1.52 -2.13
C LEU A 23 -11.40 2.34 -3.02
N ILE A 24 -11.54 1.97 -4.28
CA ILE A 24 -12.47 2.64 -5.19
C ILE A 24 -13.91 2.55 -4.65
N SER A 25 -14.30 1.37 -4.13
CA SER A 25 -15.63 1.19 -3.55
C SER A 25 -15.84 2.07 -2.30
N GLN A 26 -14.76 2.45 -1.62
CA GLN A 26 -14.80 3.32 -0.45
C GLN A 26 -14.68 4.82 -0.80
N GLY A 27 -14.69 5.15 -2.08
CA GLY A 27 -14.64 6.54 -2.54
C GLY A 27 -13.25 7.10 -2.79
N TYR A 28 -12.23 6.25 -2.81
CA TYR A 28 -10.88 6.68 -3.15
C TYR A 28 -10.68 6.72 -4.66
N LYS A 29 -9.85 7.66 -5.10
CA LYS A 29 -9.32 7.68 -6.48
C LYS A 29 -7.93 7.07 -6.44
N ILE A 30 -7.68 6.09 -7.28
CA ILE A 30 -6.35 5.49 -7.39
C ILE A 30 -5.49 6.38 -8.28
N LEU A 31 -4.42 6.92 -7.72
CA LEU A 31 -3.49 7.79 -8.45
C LEU A 31 -2.39 6.99 -9.13
N LYS A 32 -1.85 6.00 -8.44
CA LYS A 32 -0.80 5.11 -8.96
C LYS A 32 -0.94 3.73 -8.37
N ARG A 33 -0.53 2.72 -9.14
CA ARG A 33 -0.34 1.36 -8.66
C ARG A 33 1.08 0.92 -9.01
N ASN A 34 1.71 0.18 -8.10
CA ASN A 34 3.09 -0.29 -8.30
C ASN A 34 4.03 0.86 -8.69
N TYR A 35 3.91 1.97 -7.97
CA TYR A 35 4.76 3.13 -8.21
C TYR A 35 6.20 2.79 -7.85
N SER A 36 7.10 2.92 -8.82
CA SER A 36 8.52 2.63 -8.63
C SER A 36 9.37 3.84 -9.03
N ALA A 37 10.28 4.22 -8.16
CA ALA A 37 11.27 5.27 -8.41
C ALA A 37 12.56 4.94 -7.67
N ASN A 38 13.69 4.92 -8.38
CA ASN A 38 15.00 4.59 -7.80
C ASN A 38 15.00 3.25 -7.05
N HIS A 39 14.35 2.23 -7.62
CA HIS A 39 14.20 0.88 -7.05
C HIS A 39 13.40 0.85 -5.74
N LYS A 40 12.66 1.92 -5.43
CA LYS A 40 11.72 1.97 -4.29
C LYS A 40 10.31 1.82 -4.81
N GLU A 41 9.50 1.03 -4.12
CA GLU A 41 8.14 0.75 -4.56
C GLU A 41 7.13 1.19 -3.51
N ILE A 42 6.01 1.73 -3.99
CA ILE A 42 4.81 1.99 -3.21
C ILE A 42 3.67 1.27 -3.90
N ASP A 43 3.00 0.38 -3.18
CA ASP A 43 2.02 -0.51 -3.78
C ASP A 43 0.83 0.24 -4.38
N ILE A 44 0.25 1.18 -3.63
CA ILE A 44 -0.88 1.98 -4.08
C ILE A 44 -0.73 3.41 -3.55
N ILE A 45 -1.00 4.38 -4.41
CA ILE A 45 -1.16 5.78 -4.01
C ILE A 45 -2.59 6.16 -4.35
N ALA A 46 -3.36 6.59 -3.35
CA ALA A 46 -4.79 6.89 -3.48
C ALA A 46 -5.14 8.24 -2.87
N LEU A 47 -6.21 8.84 -3.35
CA LEU A 47 -6.66 10.16 -2.92
C LEU A 47 -8.12 10.09 -2.48
N LYS A 48 -8.41 10.66 -1.32
CA LYS A 48 -9.78 10.87 -0.86
C LYS A 48 -9.86 12.13 -0.02
N LYS A 49 -10.77 13.03 -0.38
CA LYS A 49 -11.06 14.26 0.39
C LYS A 49 -9.79 15.05 0.76
N GLY A 50 -8.91 15.24 -0.23
CA GLY A 50 -7.69 16.01 -0.01
C GLY A 50 -6.57 15.29 0.73
N THR A 51 -6.73 14.00 1.05
CA THR A 51 -5.69 13.20 1.67
C THR A 51 -5.11 12.21 0.67
N ILE A 52 -3.80 12.28 0.47
CA ILE A 52 -3.07 11.29 -0.33
C ILE A 52 -2.59 10.19 0.62
N CYS A 53 -3.01 8.96 0.32
CA CYS A 53 -2.70 7.78 1.12
C CYS A 53 -1.69 6.91 0.39
N PHE A 54 -0.60 6.59 1.07
CA PHE A 54 0.40 5.65 0.58
C PHE A 54 0.11 4.31 1.25
N VAL A 55 -0.27 3.33 0.45
CA VAL A 55 -0.81 2.06 0.96
C VAL A 55 0.15 0.92 0.67
N GLU A 56 0.51 0.19 1.70
CA GLU A 56 1.30 -1.04 1.58
C GLU A 56 0.39 -2.23 1.77
N VAL A 57 0.45 -3.17 0.83
CA VAL A 57 -0.37 -4.37 0.84
C VAL A 57 0.50 -5.57 1.22
N LYS A 58 0.10 -6.28 2.26
CA LYS A 58 0.76 -7.49 2.73
C LYS A 58 -0.23 -8.64 2.67
N SER A 59 0.13 -9.69 1.94
CA SER A 59 -0.72 -10.88 1.82
C SER A 59 0.02 -12.12 2.32
N GLU A 60 -0.70 -12.98 3.02
CA GLU A 60 -0.18 -14.24 3.55
C GLU A 60 -1.19 -15.35 3.32
N GLN A 61 -0.71 -16.56 3.09
CA GLN A 61 -1.57 -17.72 3.08
C GLN A 61 -2.00 -18.06 4.51
N ILE A 62 -3.26 -18.43 4.68
CA ILE A 62 -3.82 -18.76 5.99
C ILE A 62 -3.10 -20.00 6.56
N THR A 63 -2.73 -19.92 7.83
CA THR A 63 -2.10 -21.02 8.59
C THR A 63 -2.74 -21.09 9.97
N ALA A 64 -2.40 -22.12 10.74
CA ALA A 64 -2.84 -22.21 12.14
C ALA A 64 -2.32 -21.02 12.97
N ASP A 65 -1.14 -20.51 12.63
CA ASP A 65 -0.49 -19.45 13.41
C ASP A 65 -1.09 -18.06 13.15
N ASN A 66 -1.62 -17.79 11.94
CA ASN A 66 -2.10 -16.46 11.58
C ASN A 66 -3.63 -16.35 11.47
N ALA A 67 -4.35 -17.47 11.52
CA ALA A 67 -5.80 -17.52 11.25
C ALA A 67 -6.63 -16.61 12.15
N ASN A 68 -6.22 -16.38 13.40
CA ASN A 68 -6.94 -15.56 14.36
C ASN A 68 -6.15 -14.35 14.83
N ARG A 69 -5.11 -13.99 14.10
CA ARG A 69 -4.26 -12.87 14.45
C ARG A 69 -4.95 -11.54 14.14
N ASP A 70 -5.15 -10.72 15.16
CA ASP A 70 -5.77 -9.41 15.03
C ASP A 70 -4.72 -8.29 15.14
N THR A 71 -3.59 -8.50 14.50
CA THR A 71 -2.48 -7.55 14.50
C THR A 71 -2.27 -6.97 13.11
N PRO A 72 -1.78 -5.72 13.02
CA PRO A 72 -1.41 -5.16 11.72
C PRO A 72 -0.30 -5.97 11.05
N PRO A 73 -0.08 -5.77 9.74
CA PRO A 73 1.07 -6.35 9.07
C PRO A 73 2.38 -6.02 9.78
N GLU A 74 3.40 -6.83 9.50
CA GLU A 74 4.72 -6.70 10.09
C GLU A 74 5.20 -5.25 10.14
N LYS A 75 5.80 -4.86 11.28
CA LYS A 75 6.32 -3.50 11.47
C LYS A 75 7.37 -3.16 10.42
N ILE A 76 7.29 -1.95 9.92
CA ILE A 76 8.27 -1.44 8.97
C ILE A 76 9.59 -1.16 9.68
N THR A 77 10.68 -1.71 9.14
CA THR A 77 12.03 -1.41 9.65
C THR A 77 12.44 0.02 9.29
N PRO A 78 13.42 0.61 10.00
CA PRO A 78 13.93 1.94 9.63
C PRO A 78 14.42 2.02 8.18
N LYS A 79 15.03 0.95 7.67
CA LYS A 79 15.47 0.88 6.27
C LYS A 79 14.29 0.95 5.31
N LYS A 80 13.24 0.18 5.58
CA LYS A 80 12.04 0.16 4.75
C LYS A 80 11.33 1.52 4.79
N MET A 81 11.29 2.16 5.96
CA MET A 81 10.72 3.49 6.10
C MET A 81 11.49 4.52 5.27
N ARG A 82 12.82 4.49 5.29
CA ARG A 82 13.64 5.37 4.45
C ARG A 82 13.34 5.17 2.96
N ASN A 83 13.13 3.91 2.56
CA ASN A 83 12.80 3.58 1.17
C ASN A 83 11.42 4.16 0.79
N ILE A 84 10.45 4.03 1.67
CA ILE A 84 9.10 4.58 1.45
C ILE A 84 9.19 6.11 1.33
N ILE A 85 9.89 6.77 2.24
CA ILE A 85 10.05 8.23 2.22
C ILE A 85 10.73 8.67 0.91
N SER A 86 11.74 7.95 0.47
CA SER A 86 12.40 8.22 -0.82
C SER A 86 11.42 8.14 -1.98
N GLY A 87 10.57 7.10 -2.01
CA GLY A 87 9.53 6.95 -3.03
C GLY A 87 8.49 8.08 -2.96
N VAL A 88 8.09 8.46 -1.76
CA VAL A 88 7.16 9.57 -1.55
C VAL A 88 7.74 10.88 -2.09
N ARG A 89 9.00 11.18 -1.77
CA ARG A 89 9.67 12.38 -2.28
C ARG A 89 9.69 12.42 -3.80
N SER A 90 9.95 11.28 -4.43
CA SER A 90 9.94 11.17 -5.89
C SER A 90 8.56 11.46 -6.46
N TYR A 91 7.50 10.93 -5.81
CA TYR A 91 6.14 11.19 -6.22
C TYR A 91 5.75 12.66 -6.05
N LEU A 92 6.10 13.29 -4.94
CA LEU A 92 5.82 14.71 -4.71
C LEU A 92 6.56 15.61 -5.71
N TYR A 93 7.78 15.24 -6.08
CA TYR A 93 8.52 15.92 -7.14
C TYR A 93 7.76 15.83 -8.47
N GLU A 94 7.22 14.66 -8.78
CA GLU A 94 6.41 14.45 -9.97
C GLU A 94 5.17 15.33 -9.98
N LEU A 95 4.50 15.49 -8.84
CA LEU A 95 3.36 16.41 -8.71
C LEU A 95 3.77 17.84 -9.05
N ARG A 96 4.90 18.30 -8.50
CA ARG A 96 5.41 19.66 -8.77
C ARG A 96 5.71 19.86 -10.25
N LYS A 97 6.29 18.87 -10.90
CA LYS A 97 6.56 18.94 -12.34
C LYS A 97 5.28 19.11 -13.16
N ASN A 98 4.17 18.63 -12.65
CA ASN A 98 2.86 18.73 -13.29
C ASN A 98 2.04 19.92 -12.75
N ASN A 99 2.69 20.88 -12.08
CA ASN A 99 2.07 22.09 -11.54
C ASN A 99 1.02 21.82 -10.48
N ILE A 100 1.18 20.72 -9.73
CA ILE A 100 0.33 20.39 -8.59
C ILE A 100 1.14 20.69 -7.33
N ASP A 101 0.56 21.52 -6.43
CA ASP A 101 1.22 21.90 -5.19
C ASP A 101 1.06 20.79 -4.14
N PRO A 102 2.16 20.11 -3.74
CA PRO A 102 2.06 19.04 -2.74
C PRO A 102 1.58 19.53 -1.37
N TYR A 103 1.73 20.82 -1.05
CA TYR A 103 1.27 21.38 0.22
C TYR A 103 -0.25 21.50 0.32
N GLU A 104 -0.97 21.34 -0.77
CA GLU A 104 -2.44 21.39 -0.77
C GLU A 104 -3.09 20.11 -0.24
N PHE A 105 -2.29 19.07 0.05
CA PHE A 105 -2.82 17.77 0.48
C PHE A 105 -2.37 17.43 1.89
N ASN A 106 -3.18 16.61 2.54
CA ASN A 106 -2.75 15.88 3.73
C ASN A 106 -2.19 14.54 3.28
N TYR A 107 -1.38 13.91 4.12
CA TYR A 107 -0.73 12.65 3.79
C TYR A 107 -0.96 11.62 4.89
N ARG A 108 -1.16 10.37 4.48
CA ARG A 108 -1.40 9.28 5.42
C ARG A 108 -0.74 8.00 4.90
N PHE A 109 -0.16 7.23 5.80
CA PHE A 109 0.43 5.93 5.50
C PHE A 109 -0.49 4.84 6.01
N ASP A 110 -1.03 4.04 5.10
CA ASP A 110 -1.96 2.97 5.42
C ASP A 110 -1.35 1.61 5.12
N GLY A 111 -1.87 0.60 5.78
CA GLY A 111 -1.46 -0.77 5.53
C GLY A 111 -2.66 -1.67 5.33
N VAL A 112 -2.46 -2.75 4.60
CA VAL A 112 -3.49 -3.75 4.35
C VAL A 112 -2.93 -5.13 4.66
N GLY A 113 -3.65 -5.89 5.45
CA GLY A 113 -3.36 -7.30 5.70
C GLY A 113 -4.41 -8.18 5.05
N ILE A 114 -3.97 -9.10 4.20
CA ILE A 114 -4.85 -10.05 3.50
C ILE A 114 -4.43 -11.46 3.85
N LEU A 115 -5.39 -12.29 4.27
CA LEU A 115 -5.19 -13.72 4.41
C LEU A 115 -5.95 -14.42 3.29
N PHE A 116 -5.28 -15.32 2.59
CA PHE A 116 -5.86 -16.07 1.49
C PHE A 116 -5.71 -17.57 1.72
N ASP A 117 -6.59 -18.36 1.08
CA ASP A 117 -6.58 -19.82 1.19
C ASP A 117 -5.67 -20.46 0.12
N SER A 118 -5.62 -21.79 0.12
CA SER A 118 -4.80 -22.55 -0.83
C SER A 118 -5.21 -22.37 -2.29
N GLU A 119 -6.41 -21.86 -2.54
CA GLU A 119 -6.89 -21.56 -3.89
C GLU A 119 -6.75 -20.06 -4.23
N TYR A 120 -6.02 -19.30 -3.37
CA TYR A 120 -5.77 -17.85 -3.52
C TYR A 120 -7.03 -17.00 -3.44
N ASN A 121 -8.07 -17.48 -2.73
CA ASN A 121 -9.25 -16.68 -2.42
C ASN A 121 -9.01 -15.88 -1.15
N VAL A 122 -9.46 -14.63 -1.15
CA VAL A 122 -9.38 -13.78 0.05
C VAL A 122 -10.33 -14.32 1.12
N ARG A 123 -9.78 -14.63 2.28
CA ARG A 123 -10.54 -15.10 3.43
C ARG A 123 -10.68 -14.02 4.49
N GLU A 124 -9.70 -13.11 4.58
CA GLU A 124 -9.73 -12.01 5.51
C GLU A 124 -9.04 -10.80 4.89
N PHE A 125 -9.66 -9.64 5.05
CA PHE A 125 -9.13 -8.36 4.56
C PHE A 125 -9.24 -7.34 5.67
N LYS A 126 -8.11 -6.75 6.08
CA LYS A 126 -8.07 -5.70 7.12
C LYS A 126 -7.34 -4.49 6.61
N TYR A 127 -7.98 -3.34 6.70
CA TYR A 127 -7.40 -2.07 6.30
C TYR A 127 -7.08 -1.24 7.54
N PHE A 128 -5.84 -0.77 7.64
CA PHE A 128 -5.34 -0.01 8.79
C PHE A 128 -5.01 1.41 8.33
N LYS A 129 -5.88 2.35 8.67
CA LYS A 129 -5.64 3.77 8.38
C LYS A 129 -4.60 4.32 9.33
N GLY A 130 -3.63 5.07 8.78
CA GLY A 130 -2.60 5.70 9.60
C GLY A 130 -1.76 4.71 10.36
N LEU A 131 -1.47 3.57 9.74
CA LEU A 131 -0.66 2.51 10.35
C LEU A 131 0.72 3.00 10.77
N TYR A 132 1.29 3.92 9.99
CA TYR A 132 2.60 4.48 10.25
C TYR A 132 2.49 5.99 10.36
N THR A 133 3.24 6.57 11.31
CA THR A 133 3.35 8.02 11.46
C THR A 133 4.72 8.46 10.95
N VAL A 134 4.71 9.40 10.01
CA VAL A 134 5.94 9.98 9.46
C VAL A 134 5.81 11.49 9.54
N ASP A 135 6.90 12.15 9.95
CA ASP A 135 6.96 13.60 9.96
C ASP A 135 6.89 14.11 8.51
N GLU A 136 5.87 14.92 8.21
CA GLU A 136 5.67 15.48 6.88
C GLU A 136 6.84 16.35 6.42
N GLU A 137 7.59 16.94 7.32
CA GLU A 137 8.79 17.69 6.98
C GLU A 137 9.83 16.80 6.27
N SER A 138 9.78 15.49 6.50
CA SER A 138 10.68 14.54 5.82
C SER A 138 10.46 14.48 4.32
N PHE A 139 9.31 14.96 3.82
CA PHE A 139 8.94 14.89 2.40
C PHE A 139 9.44 16.08 1.59
N PHE A 140 9.80 17.15 2.26
CA PHE A 140 10.08 18.42 1.61
C PHE A 140 11.50 18.94 1.84
#